data_c29b458b9e34df61aa4dfb3c822be7a8
#
_entry.id   c29b458b9e34df61aa4dfb3c822be7a8
#
_cell.length_a   1.000
_cell.length_b   1.000
_cell.length_c   1.000
_cell.angle_alpha   90.00
_cell.angle_beta   90.00
_cell.angle_gamma   90.00
#
_symmetry.space_group_name_H-M   'P 1'
#
loop_
_entity.id
_entity.type
_entity.pdbx_description
1 polymer ?
#
loop_
_entity_poly.entity_id
_entity_poly.type
_entity_poly.pdbx_seq_one_letter_code
_entity_poly.pdbx_strand_id
1 'polypeptide(L)'
;MNRIPRQHRKSKPGTRAARVPRATPSPIAPERLGAVVLAGGASAMAAEGAALPELNRRAFLKTAVLAAGTFAIHLESNAGGSPSARVIDANVNLSRWPLRRLRGDNTAALVAMLRRHGVVQAWAGSFDGVLHKDIASVNARLADECHRHGRGLLLPFGSINPGLPDWEEDLRRCAEEHRMAGIRLHPNYHGYKLDDPGFARLLRMAARRRLLVQLAVLMEDERMMHPLLRVEPVDIAPLVGLVKQIPGLRLVLLNALGTLSGQPLADLIAAGEVYVEISMLEGVGGVANLLAQVPAHRVLFGSHAPLFYFESALLKLKESPLKEEQLRAIRRENAQQLIAKSRLP
;
A
#
# COMPACT_ATOMS: atom_id res chain seq x y z
N MET A 1 -39.23 45.26 -41.15
CA MET A 1 -39.01 44.64 -42.46
C MET A 1 -37.54 44.71 -42.77
N ASN A 2 -36.77 43.63 -42.59
CA ASN A 2 -35.47 43.44 -43.21
C ASN A 2 -35.16 41.93 -43.16
N ARG A 3 -35.11 41.34 -44.35
CA ARG A 3 -34.89 39.92 -44.56
C ARG A 3 -33.39 39.67 -44.58
N ILE A 4 -32.90 38.67 -43.83
CA ILE A 4 -31.52 38.16 -43.87
C ILE A 4 -31.48 36.98 -44.87
N PRO A 5 -30.54 36.91 -45.81
CA PRO A 5 -30.46 35.84 -46.81
C PRO A 5 -29.82 34.57 -46.23
N ARG A 6 -30.39 33.41 -46.56
CA ARG A 6 -29.84 32.06 -46.26
C ARG A 6 -28.63 31.79 -47.14
N GLN A 7 -27.48 31.47 -46.54
CA GLN A 7 -26.32 30.92 -47.24
C GLN A 7 -26.45 29.40 -47.38
N HIS A 8 -26.33 28.92 -48.62
CA HIS A 8 -26.24 27.52 -48.99
C HIS A 8 -24.86 26.94 -48.60
N ARG A 9 -24.86 25.95 -47.72
CA ARG A 9 -23.70 25.15 -47.36
C ARG A 9 -23.51 24.05 -48.41
N LYS A 10 -22.45 24.15 -49.22
CA LYS A 10 -21.98 23.10 -50.17
C LYS A 10 -21.35 21.96 -49.34
N SER A 11 -21.87 20.75 -49.52
CA SER A 11 -21.30 19.50 -49.01
C SER A 11 -20.02 19.14 -49.80
N LYS A 12 -18.93 18.85 -49.06
CA LYS A 12 -17.70 18.25 -49.63
C LYS A 12 -17.84 16.72 -49.64
N PRO A 13 -17.28 16.03 -50.67
CA PRO A 13 -17.36 14.60 -50.82
C PRO A 13 -16.42 13.88 -49.81
N GLY A 14 -16.90 12.74 -49.27
CA GLY A 14 -16.19 11.92 -48.29
C GLY A 14 -14.97 11.22 -48.87
N THR A 15 -13.90 11.30 -48.14
CA THR A 15 -12.67 10.51 -48.35
C THR A 15 -12.91 9.09 -47.75
N ARG A 16 -12.83 8.12 -48.65
CA ARG A 16 -12.94 6.68 -48.39
C ARG A 16 -11.72 6.22 -47.59
N ALA A 17 -11.91 5.82 -46.32
CA ALA A 17 -10.84 5.24 -45.51
C ALA A 17 -10.40 3.87 -46.07
N ALA A 18 -9.12 3.71 -46.28
CA ALA A 18 -8.49 2.46 -46.72
C ALA A 18 -8.57 1.42 -45.57
N ARG A 19 -9.06 0.22 -45.89
CA ARG A 19 -9.07 -0.93 -45.00
C ARG A 19 -7.65 -1.49 -44.85
N VAL A 20 -7.12 -1.47 -43.63
CA VAL A 20 -5.89 -2.19 -43.24
C VAL A 20 -6.21 -3.68 -43.13
N PRO A 21 -5.45 -4.61 -43.72
CA PRO A 21 -5.67 -6.04 -43.58
C PRO A 21 -5.29 -6.50 -42.18
N ARG A 22 -6.16 -7.28 -41.54
CA ARG A 22 -5.89 -8.02 -40.29
C ARG A 22 -4.87 -9.13 -40.61
N ALA A 23 -3.72 -9.08 -39.92
CA ALA A 23 -2.79 -10.20 -39.87
C ALA A 23 -3.35 -11.28 -38.91
N THR A 24 -3.46 -12.51 -39.43
CA THR A 24 -3.77 -13.70 -38.64
C THR A 24 -2.50 -14.18 -37.93
N PRO A 25 -2.55 -14.51 -36.62
CA PRO A 25 -1.39 -15.09 -35.95
C PRO A 25 -1.21 -16.56 -36.35
N SER A 26 0.02 -16.92 -36.75
CA SER A 26 0.46 -18.30 -36.98
C SER A 26 0.58 -19.06 -35.64
N PRO A 27 0.29 -20.36 -35.59
CA PRO A 27 0.46 -21.16 -34.39
C PRO A 27 1.94 -21.43 -34.09
N ILE A 28 2.36 -21.12 -32.87
CA ILE A 28 3.68 -21.44 -32.32
C ILE A 28 3.69 -22.91 -31.94
N ALA A 29 4.63 -23.67 -32.52
CA ALA A 29 4.87 -25.08 -32.17
C ALA A 29 5.55 -25.19 -30.80
N PRO A 30 5.28 -26.24 -29.99
CA PRO A 30 5.91 -26.42 -28.71
C PRO A 30 7.35 -26.88 -28.85
N GLU A 31 8.31 -26.08 -28.37
CA GLU A 31 9.70 -26.48 -28.20
C GLU A 31 9.81 -27.53 -27.08
N ARG A 32 10.51 -28.61 -27.38
CA ARG A 32 10.82 -29.70 -26.48
C ARG A 32 11.85 -29.24 -25.44
N LEU A 33 11.49 -29.24 -24.17
CA LEU A 33 12.41 -29.15 -23.06
C LEU A 33 13.26 -30.42 -23.00
N GLY A 34 14.57 -30.27 -23.27
CA GLY A 34 15.55 -31.33 -23.11
C GLY A 34 15.79 -31.68 -21.65
N ALA A 35 15.61 -32.95 -21.30
CA ALA A 35 15.94 -33.48 -20.01
C ALA A 35 17.48 -33.58 -19.90
N VAL A 36 18.07 -32.86 -18.94
CA VAL A 36 19.48 -33.07 -18.52
C VAL A 36 19.53 -34.25 -17.56
N VAL A 37 20.08 -35.39 -18.02
CA VAL A 37 20.38 -36.54 -17.21
C VAL A 37 21.75 -36.29 -16.55
N LEU A 38 21.77 -36.11 -15.25
CA LEU A 38 22.99 -36.17 -14.43
C LEU A 38 23.24 -37.62 -14.06
N ALA A 39 24.21 -38.27 -14.74
CA ALA A 39 24.79 -39.55 -14.34
C ALA A 39 25.79 -39.29 -13.23
N GLY A 40 25.48 -39.72 -12.02
CA GLY A 40 26.40 -39.80 -10.89
C GLY A 40 26.43 -41.25 -10.38
N GLY A 41 27.53 -41.95 -10.60
CA GLY A 41 27.71 -43.34 -10.23
C GLY A 41 27.68 -43.55 -8.72
N ALA A 42 26.97 -44.55 -8.27
CA ALA A 42 27.09 -45.13 -6.93
C ALA A 42 27.44 -46.59 -7.05
N SER A 43 28.61 -46.93 -6.52
CA SER A 43 29.18 -48.27 -6.34
C SER A 43 28.30 -49.07 -5.39
N ALA A 44 27.97 -50.28 -5.78
CA ALA A 44 27.25 -51.25 -4.99
C ALA A 44 28.16 -51.85 -3.88
N MET A 45 27.67 -51.83 -2.65
CA MET A 45 28.04 -52.84 -1.64
C MET A 45 26.76 -53.46 -1.10
N ALA A 46 26.64 -54.75 -1.36
CA ALA A 46 25.60 -55.61 -0.82
C ALA A 46 25.82 -55.81 0.69
N ALA A 47 24.79 -55.63 1.48
CA ALA A 47 24.69 -56.13 2.85
C ALA A 47 23.32 -56.71 3.09
N GLU A 48 23.34 -57.89 3.69
CA GLU A 48 22.32 -58.87 3.92
C GLU A 48 21.03 -58.38 4.57
N GLY A 49 19.95 -59.15 4.29
CA GLY A 49 18.60 -58.91 4.70
C GLY A 49 18.35 -58.93 6.21
N ALA A 50 17.67 -57.90 6.65
CA ALA A 50 16.87 -57.92 7.88
C ALA A 50 15.45 -57.48 7.50
N ALA A 51 14.50 -58.42 7.65
CA ALA A 51 13.06 -58.14 7.43
C ALA A 51 12.59 -57.09 8.44
N LEU A 52 12.03 -56.00 7.93
CA LEU A 52 11.36 -54.99 8.75
C LEU A 52 10.01 -55.58 9.25
N PRO A 53 9.69 -55.50 10.54
CA PRO A 53 8.39 -55.93 11.06
C PRO A 53 7.28 -55.07 10.50
N GLU A 54 6.21 -55.71 10.03
CA GLU A 54 4.97 -55.03 9.60
C GLU A 54 4.40 -54.21 10.76
N LEU A 55 4.46 -52.90 10.63
CA LEU A 55 3.85 -51.96 11.56
C LEU A 55 2.33 -51.99 11.40
N ASN A 56 1.68 -52.74 12.27
CA ASN A 56 0.22 -52.83 12.35
C ASN A 56 -0.36 -51.41 12.72
N ARG A 57 -1.36 -50.95 11.97
CA ARG A 57 -2.06 -49.66 12.17
C ARG A 57 -2.50 -49.43 13.62
N ARG A 58 -2.82 -50.48 14.38
CA ARG A 58 -3.18 -50.39 15.81
C ARG A 58 -1.98 -50.10 16.72
N ALA A 59 -0.76 -50.51 16.36
CA ALA A 59 0.45 -50.18 17.11
C ALA A 59 0.84 -48.71 16.90
N PHE A 60 0.70 -48.19 15.67
CA PHE A 60 0.99 -46.80 15.36
C PHE A 60 0.06 -45.83 16.14
N LEU A 61 -1.26 -46.12 16.24
CA LEU A 61 -2.20 -45.33 17.00
C LEU A 61 -1.94 -45.35 18.51
N LYS A 62 -1.46 -46.45 19.08
CA LYS A 62 -1.09 -46.52 20.51
C LYS A 62 0.16 -45.73 20.84
N THR A 63 1.15 -45.71 19.95
CA THR A 63 2.39 -44.91 20.14
C THR A 63 2.13 -43.42 19.98
N ALA A 64 1.20 -43.02 19.07
CA ALA A 64 0.81 -41.62 18.90
C ALA A 64 0.02 -41.05 20.10
N VAL A 65 -0.74 -41.89 20.82
CA VAL A 65 -1.48 -41.46 22.03
C VAL A 65 -0.56 -41.35 23.25
N LEU A 66 0.53 -42.15 23.38
CA LEU A 66 1.48 -41.97 24.45
C LEU A 66 2.43 -40.77 24.23
N ALA A 67 2.72 -40.40 22.98
CA ALA A 67 3.51 -39.21 22.67
C ALA A 67 2.75 -37.90 22.86
N ALA A 68 1.40 -37.92 22.81
CA ALA A 68 0.56 -36.74 23.06
C ALA A 68 0.41 -36.38 24.56
N GLY A 69 0.80 -37.29 25.47
CA GLY A 69 0.63 -37.09 26.93
C GLY A 69 1.76 -36.35 27.64
N THR A 70 2.90 -36.11 26.99
CA THR A 70 4.07 -35.43 27.60
C THR A 70 4.55 -34.18 26.88
N PHE A 71 3.85 -33.77 25.82
CA PHE A 71 3.99 -32.43 25.26
C PHE A 71 2.85 -31.53 25.74
N ALA A 72 2.71 -31.39 27.06
CA ALA A 72 2.17 -30.17 27.63
C ALA A 72 3.21 -29.08 27.36
N ILE A 73 3.26 -28.60 26.12
CA ILE A 73 3.87 -27.30 25.82
C ILE A 73 3.14 -26.32 26.72
N HIS A 74 3.83 -25.75 27.67
CA HIS A 74 3.45 -24.52 28.30
C HIS A 74 3.26 -23.50 27.16
N LEU A 75 2.02 -23.39 26.64
CA LEU A 75 1.55 -22.17 26.05
C LEU A 75 1.44 -21.16 27.20
N GLU A 76 2.60 -20.67 27.64
CA GLU A 76 2.60 -19.38 28.30
C GLU A 76 1.98 -18.43 27.29
N SER A 77 0.75 -18.05 27.55
CA SER A 77 0.11 -16.90 26.93
C SER A 77 0.91 -15.67 27.35
N ASN A 78 2.04 -15.44 26.68
CA ASN A 78 2.75 -14.17 26.74
C ASN A 78 1.86 -13.10 26.09
N ALA A 79 0.83 -12.66 26.82
CA ALA A 79 0.04 -11.48 26.52
C ALA A 79 0.86 -10.17 26.69
N GLY A 80 2.15 -10.28 26.98
CA GLY A 80 3.15 -9.23 26.98
C GLY A 80 4.05 -9.37 25.78
N GLY A 81 3.59 -8.95 24.59
CA GLY A 81 4.46 -8.87 23.42
C GLY A 81 5.72 -8.08 23.75
N SER A 82 6.89 -8.65 23.48
CA SER A 82 8.19 -8.00 23.62
C SER A 82 8.09 -6.56 23.10
N PRO A 83 8.73 -5.56 23.74
CA PRO A 83 8.77 -4.17 23.25
C PRO A 83 9.20 -4.04 21.78
N SER A 84 9.97 -4.99 21.26
CA SER A 84 10.39 -5.08 19.86
C SER A 84 9.25 -5.42 18.88
N ALA A 85 8.11 -5.91 19.36
CA ALA A 85 6.97 -6.35 18.53
C ALA A 85 5.97 -5.24 18.17
N ARG A 86 6.09 -4.03 18.73
CA ARG A 86 5.13 -2.94 18.49
C ARG A 86 5.34 -2.29 17.13
N VAL A 87 4.25 -2.12 16.37
CA VAL A 87 4.24 -1.58 15.01
C VAL A 87 3.36 -0.35 14.93
N ILE A 88 3.78 0.66 14.15
CA ILE A 88 2.92 1.73 13.64
C ILE A 88 2.74 1.49 12.14
N ASP A 89 1.50 1.25 11.72
CA ASP A 89 1.17 1.03 10.32
C ASP A 89 0.76 2.36 9.66
N ALA A 90 1.58 2.84 8.75
CA ALA A 90 1.34 4.13 8.07
C ALA A 90 0.30 4.05 6.93
N ASN A 91 -0.21 2.87 6.60
CA ASN A 91 -1.10 2.70 5.46
C ASN A 91 -2.17 1.63 5.69
N VAL A 92 -3.29 2.04 6.28
CA VAL A 92 -4.51 1.22 6.35
C VAL A 92 -5.71 1.99 5.78
N ASN A 93 -6.74 1.27 5.36
CA ASN A 93 -7.95 1.87 4.81
C ASN A 93 -9.20 1.32 5.49
N LEU A 94 -10.12 2.20 5.83
CA LEU A 94 -11.46 1.88 6.30
C LEU A 94 -12.45 1.89 5.13
N SER A 95 -13.68 1.57 5.42
CA SER A 95 -14.76 1.38 4.44
C SER A 95 -14.51 0.19 3.53
N ARG A 96 -15.36 0.00 2.54
CA ARG A 96 -15.29 -1.14 1.62
C ARG A 96 -14.70 -0.72 0.30
N TRP A 97 -13.76 -1.53 -0.20
CA TRP A 97 -13.31 -1.36 -1.58
C TRP A 97 -14.48 -1.64 -2.53
N PRO A 98 -14.83 -0.72 -3.43
CA PRO A 98 -16.10 -0.81 -4.18
C PRO A 98 -16.11 -1.93 -5.21
N LEU A 99 -14.94 -2.37 -5.70
CA LEU A 99 -14.85 -3.26 -6.85
C LEU A 99 -14.79 -4.75 -6.49
N ARG A 100 -14.48 -5.08 -5.22
CA ARG A 100 -14.51 -6.45 -4.69
C ARG A 100 -14.59 -6.47 -3.18
N ARG A 101 -15.08 -7.58 -2.63
CA ARG A 101 -15.06 -7.81 -1.19
C ARG A 101 -13.65 -8.21 -0.75
N LEU A 102 -13.21 -7.64 0.35
CA LEU A 102 -11.90 -7.90 0.95
C LEU A 102 -12.08 -8.63 2.28
N ARG A 103 -11.10 -9.46 2.63
CA ARG A 103 -11.09 -10.11 3.94
C ARG A 103 -10.86 -9.05 5.03
N GLY A 104 -11.77 -8.98 6.00
CA GLY A 104 -11.65 -7.99 7.08
C GLY A 104 -12.01 -6.56 6.65
N ASP A 105 -12.88 -6.40 5.65
CA ASP A 105 -13.35 -5.12 5.09
C ASP A 105 -14.37 -4.37 5.96
N ASN A 106 -14.40 -4.68 7.26
CA ASN A 106 -15.11 -3.88 8.25
C ASN A 106 -14.15 -3.49 9.37
N THR A 107 -14.40 -2.33 9.98
CA THR A 107 -13.50 -1.71 10.94
C THR A 107 -13.23 -2.59 12.16
N ALA A 108 -14.23 -3.30 12.67
CA ALA A 108 -14.05 -4.17 13.85
C ALA A 108 -13.09 -5.33 13.53
N ALA A 109 -13.24 -5.99 12.39
CA ALA A 109 -12.36 -7.07 11.96
C ALA A 109 -10.94 -6.57 11.68
N LEU A 110 -10.80 -5.40 11.03
CA LEU A 110 -9.50 -4.76 10.77
C LEU A 110 -8.80 -4.44 12.10
N VAL A 111 -9.48 -3.79 13.05
CA VAL A 111 -8.94 -3.46 14.37
C VAL A 111 -8.52 -4.71 15.15
N ALA A 112 -9.33 -5.78 15.12
CA ALA A 112 -8.98 -7.05 15.74
C ALA A 112 -7.71 -7.66 15.12
N MET A 113 -7.57 -7.61 13.81
CA MET A 113 -6.39 -8.08 13.09
C MET A 113 -5.16 -7.24 13.46
N LEU A 114 -5.25 -5.91 13.41
CA LEU A 114 -4.14 -5.00 13.75
C LEU A 114 -3.64 -5.24 15.19
N ARG A 115 -4.57 -5.42 16.14
CA ARG A 115 -4.21 -5.72 17.54
C ARG A 115 -3.50 -7.05 17.70
N ARG A 116 -3.95 -8.11 17.00
CA ARG A 116 -3.28 -9.42 17.03
C ARG A 116 -1.83 -9.35 16.56
N HIS A 117 -1.53 -8.44 15.61
CA HIS A 117 -0.18 -8.23 15.10
C HIS A 117 0.63 -7.18 15.87
N GLY A 118 0.16 -6.75 17.05
CA GLY A 118 0.90 -5.81 17.90
C GLY A 118 0.96 -4.37 17.35
N VAL A 119 0.04 -4.00 16.44
CA VAL A 119 -0.06 -2.63 15.95
C VAL A 119 -0.55 -1.74 17.10
N VAL A 120 0.22 -0.69 17.40
CA VAL A 120 -0.09 0.28 18.44
C VAL A 120 -0.72 1.56 17.89
N GLN A 121 -0.53 1.84 16.62
CA GLN A 121 -1.17 2.93 15.89
C GLN A 121 -1.26 2.57 14.40
N ALA A 122 -2.36 2.92 13.76
CA ALA A 122 -2.54 2.76 12.32
C ALA A 122 -3.11 4.04 11.71
N TRP A 123 -2.49 4.52 10.62
CA TRP A 123 -2.90 5.74 9.91
C TRP A 123 -3.94 5.36 8.88
N ALA A 124 -5.18 5.73 9.17
CA ALA A 124 -6.35 5.26 8.45
C ALA A 124 -6.88 6.29 7.46
N GLY A 125 -6.90 5.93 6.18
CA GLY A 125 -7.71 6.60 5.16
C GLY A 125 -9.06 5.89 5.00
N SER A 126 -9.88 6.36 4.06
CA SER A 126 -11.15 5.74 3.69
C SER A 126 -11.19 5.43 2.20
N PHE A 127 -11.60 4.22 1.84
CA PHE A 127 -11.88 3.87 0.44
C PHE A 127 -13.02 4.71 -0.15
N ASP A 128 -13.97 5.18 0.67
CA ASP A 128 -15.01 6.09 0.20
C ASP A 128 -14.40 7.38 -0.36
N GLY A 129 -13.29 7.85 0.21
CA GLY A 129 -12.57 9.04 -0.25
C GLY A 129 -11.96 8.93 -1.64
N VAL A 130 -11.91 7.72 -2.23
CA VAL A 130 -11.34 7.49 -3.56
C VAL A 130 -12.33 7.88 -4.68
N LEU A 131 -13.64 7.62 -4.48
CA LEU A 131 -14.65 7.75 -5.54
C LEU A 131 -15.83 8.68 -5.19
N HIS A 132 -16.03 9.03 -3.92
CA HIS A 132 -17.13 9.93 -3.52
C HIS A 132 -16.81 11.38 -3.83
N LYS A 133 -17.85 12.15 -4.23
CA LYS A 133 -17.76 13.59 -4.40
C LYS A 133 -18.04 14.37 -3.11
N ASP A 134 -18.85 13.83 -2.21
CA ASP A 134 -19.12 14.42 -0.89
C ASP A 134 -17.97 14.05 0.09
N ILE A 135 -16.85 14.73 -0.07
CA ILE A 135 -15.64 14.53 0.72
C ILE A 135 -15.84 14.95 2.18
N ALA A 136 -16.63 15.98 2.44
CA ALA A 136 -16.95 16.42 3.80
C ALA A 136 -17.58 15.29 4.63
N SER A 137 -18.62 14.64 4.09
CA SER A 137 -19.28 13.51 4.76
C SER A 137 -18.37 12.28 4.89
N VAL A 138 -17.51 12.01 3.90
CA VAL A 138 -16.50 10.94 3.97
C VAL A 138 -15.56 11.18 5.15
N ASN A 139 -15.04 12.38 5.30
CA ASN A 139 -14.09 12.73 6.35
C ASN A 139 -14.76 12.70 7.75
N ALA A 140 -16.00 13.18 7.85
CA ALA A 140 -16.76 13.09 9.10
C ALA A 140 -16.99 11.63 9.53
N ARG A 141 -17.41 10.75 8.59
CA ARG A 141 -17.57 9.31 8.87
C ARG A 141 -16.25 8.65 9.26
N LEU A 142 -15.16 8.98 8.56
CA LEU A 142 -13.82 8.45 8.89
C LEU A 142 -13.40 8.83 10.31
N ALA A 143 -13.57 10.10 10.70
CA ALA A 143 -13.24 10.58 12.03
C ALA A 143 -14.06 9.87 13.12
N ASP A 144 -15.36 9.75 12.90
CA ASP A 144 -16.29 9.07 13.81
C ASP A 144 -15.98 7.57 13.95
N GLU A 145 -15.71 6.87 12.84
CA GLU A 145 -15.34 5.46 12.80
C GLU A 145 -14.03 5.21 13.55
N CYS A 146 -13.01 6.05 13.34
CA CYS A 146 -11.76 5.98 14.09
C CYS A 146 -11.96 6.22 15.58
N HIS A 147 -12.82 7.15 15.96
CA HIS A 147 -13.13 7.46 17.36
C HIS A 147 -13.86 6.29 18.05
N ARG A 148 -14.94 5.78 17.43
CA ARG A 148 -15.79 4.74 18.02
C ARG A 148 -15.10 3.38 18.12
N HIS A 149 -14.42 2.97 17.04
CA HIS A 149 -13.87 1.62 16.91
C HIS A 149 -12.36 1.55 17.14
N GLY A 150 -11.65 2.64 16.86
CA GLY A 150 -10.19 2.69 16.96
C GLY A 150 -9.65 2.71 18.38
N ARG A 151 -10.34 3.35 19.31
CA ARG A 151 -9.89 3.50 20.72
C ARG A 151 -8.40 3.89 20.84
N GLY A 152 -7.97 4.93 20.13
CA GLY A 152 -6.59 5.40 20.08
C GLY A 152 -5.65 4.61 19.15
N LEU A 153 -6.07 3.47 18.60
CA LEU A 153 -5.32 2.71 17.60
C LEU A 153 -5.37 3.38 16.22
N LEU A 154 -6.56 3.79 15.77
CA LEU A 154 -6.75 4.39 14.46
C LEU A 154 -6.56 5.91 14.52
N LEU A 155 -5.71 6.42 13.63
CA LEU A 155 -5.46 7.86 13.46
C LEU A 155 -5.98 8.26 12.07
N PRO A 156 -7.03 9.11 11.97
CA PRO A 156 -7.64 9.42 10.68
C PRO A 156 -6.77 10.34 9.84
N PHE A 157 -6.74 10.08 8.53
CA PHE A 157 -6.16 10.89 7.47
C PHE A 157 -7.26 11.22 6.45
N GLY A 158 -7.70 12.47 6.43
CA GLY A 158 -8.84 12.89 5.63
C GLY A 158 -8.54 12.92 4.13
N SER A 159 -9.52 12.61 3.31
CA SER A 159 -9.42 12.77 1.87
C SER A 159 -9.63 14.22 1.47
N ILE A 160 -8.88 14.71 0.47
CA ILE A 160 -9.08 16.02 -0.15
C ILE A 160 -9.01 15.87 -1.66
N ASN A 161 -9.95 16.50 -2.36
CA ASN A 161 -9.97 16.56 -3.82
C ASN A 161 -9.93 18.01 -4.30
N PRO A 162 -8.76 18.54 -4.73
CA PRO A 162 -8.63 19.93 -5.16
C PRO A 162 -9.40 20.27 -6.45
N GLY A 163 -9.96 19.28 -7.14
CA GLY A 163 -10.87 19.46 -8.27
C GLY A 163 -12.31 19.80 -7.88
N LEU A 164 -12.67 19.71 -6.59
CA LEU A 164 -14.01 20.07 -6.09
C LEU A 164 -14.05 21.53 -5.58
N PRO A 165 -15.20 22.21 -5.64
CA PRO A 165 -15.30 23.63 -5.27
C PRO A 165 -14.85 23.93 -3.83
N ASP A 166 -15.28 23.13 -2.86
CA ASP A 166 -15.15 23.43 -1.42
C ASP A 166 -13.97 22.71 -0.75
N TRP A 167 -12.98 22.25 -1.52
CA TRP A 167 -11.85 21.47 -0.99
C TRP A 167 -11.03 22.20 0.09
N GLU A 168 -10.99 23.53 0.07
CA GLU A 168 -10.27 24.30 1.09
C GLU A 168 -10.97 24.24 2.43
N GLU A 169 -12.29 24.25 2.41
CA GLU A 169 -13.12 24.07 3.60
C GLU A 169 -13.00 22.63 4.12
N ASP A 170 -12.97 21.64 3.25
CA ASP A 170 -12.70 20.24 3.64
C ASP A 170 -11.34 20.10 4.32
N LEU A 171 -10.30 20.78 3.81
CA LEU A 171 -8.99 20.81 4.44
C LEU A 171 -9.02 21.49 5.81
N ARG A 172 -9.74 22.61 5.94
CA ARG A 172 -9.94 23.31 7.21
C ARG A 172 -10.60 22.39 8.23
N ARG A 173 -11.70 21.73 7.84
CA ARG A 173 -12.42 20.78 8.70
C ARG A 173 -11.56 19.61 9.16
N CYS A 174 -10.78 19.04 8.27
CA CYS A 174 -9.83 17.98 8.65
C CYS A 174 -8.88 18.44 9.76
N ALA A 175 -8.33 19.66 9.64
CA ALA A 175 -7.37 20.20 10.61
C ALA A 175 -8.03 20.64 11.92
N GLU A 176 -9.09 21.44 11.82
CA GLU A 176 -9.64 22.24 12.93
C GLU A 176 -10.81 21.54 13.65
N GLU A 177 -11.75 20.93 12.89
CA GLU A 177 -12.91 20.25 13.46
C GLU A 177 -12.59 18.80 13.84
N HIS A 178 -12.07 18.02 12.88
CA HIS A 178 -11.76 16.61 13.08
C HIS A 178 -10.39 16.36 13.72
N ARG A 179 -9.53 17.38 13.83
CA ARG A 179 -8.21 17.33 14.42
C ARG A 179 -7.36 16.16 13.88
N MET A 180 -7.46 15.94 12.58
CA MET A 180 -6.72 14.89 11.89
C MET A 180 -5.22 15.24 11.86
N ALA A 181 -4.37 14.21 11.95
CA ALA A 181 -2.91 14.40 11.89
C ALA A 181 -2.41 14.70 10.46
N GLY A 182 -3.22 14.38 9.45
CA GLY A 182 -2.87 14.56 8.05
C GLY A 182 -4.02 14.34 7.10
N ILE A 183 -3.67 14.38 5.83
CA ILE A 183 -4.58 14.14 4.71
C ILE A 183 -4.02 13.05 3.80
N ARG A 184 -4.91 12.34 3.09
CA ARG A 184 -4.57 11.32 2.09
C ARG A 184 -5.13 11.70 0.73
N LEU A 185 -4.28 11.74 -0.28
CA LEU A 185 -4.57 12.21 -1.62
C LEU A 185 -4.53 11.06 -2.62
N HIS A 186 -5.47 11.09 -3.59
CA HIS A 186 -5.62 10.09 -4.64
C HIS A 186 -5.71 10.78 -6.01
N PRO A 187 -4.62 11.39 -6.52
CA PRO A 187 -4.65 12.25 -7.71
C PRO A 187 -5.26 11.57 -8.94
N ASN A 188 -4.83 10.35 -9.23
CA ASN A 188 -5.25 9.57 -10.38
C ASN A 188 -6.74 9.19 -10.35
N TYR A 189 -7.34 8.96 -9.16
CA TYR A 189 -8.78 8.72 -9.02
C TYR A 189 -9.60 10.01 -9.04
N HIS A 190 -9.03 11.10 -8.56
CA HIS A 190 -9.68 12.41 -8.52
C HIS A 190 -9.50 13.22 -9.82
N GLY A 191 -8.69 12.71 -10.76
CA GLY A 191 -8.53 13.28 -12.09
C GLY A 191 -7.73 14.59 -12.15
N TYR A 192 -6.84 14.85 -11.18
CA TYR A 192 -5.92 15.98 -11.22
C TYR A 192 -4.46 15.54 -11.31
N LYS A 193 -3.60 16.40 -11.81
CA LYS A 193 -2.16 16.16 -11.96
C LYS A 193 -1.37 16.90 -10.87
N LEU A 194 -0.13 16.47 -10.65
CA LEU A 194 0.72 17.07 -9.61
C LEU A 194 1.34 18.42 -10.04
N ASP A 195 1.31 18.75 -11.33
CA ASP A 195 1.69 20.07 -11.87
C ASP A 195 0.54 21.07 -11.88
N ASP A 196 -0.69 20.68 -11.50
CA ASP A 196 -1.82 21.58 -11.38
C ASP A 196 -1.57 22.64 -10.28
N PRO A 197 -1.85 23.92 -10.53
CA PRO A 197 -1.68 24.99 -9.53
C PRO A 197 -2.50 24.76 -8.24
N GLY A 198 -3.68 24.13 -8.35
CA GLY A 198 -4.53 23.74 -7.23
C GLY A 198 -3.84 22.77 -6.29
N PHE A 199 -3.11 21.79 -6.83
CA PHE A 199 -2.33 20.84 -6.03
C PHE A 199 -1.20 21.55 -5.25
N ALA A 200 -0.42 22.42 -5.90
CA ALA A 200 0.62 23.18 -5.22
C ALA A 200 0.04 24.10 -4.11
N ARG A 201 -1.17 24.67 -4.33
CA ARG A 201 -1.89 25.45 -3.32
C ARG A 201 -2.31 24.56 -2.14
N LEU A 202 -2.85 23.38 -2.40
CA LEU A 202 -3.22 22.39 -1.39
C LEU A 202 -2.02 22.04 -0.51
N LEU A 203 -0.87 21.70 -1.10
CA LEU A 203 0.34 21.36 -0.35
C LEU A 203 0.82 22.49 0.56
N ARG A 204 0.83 23.74 0.06
CA ARG A 204 1.17 24.92 0.87
C ARG A 204 0.20 25.12 2.04
N MET A 205 -1.09 24.93 1.81
CA MET A 205 -2.11 25.06 2.87
C MET A 205 -1.99 23.94 3.91
N ALA A 206 -1.71 22.71 3.49
CA ALA A 206 -1.46 21.57 4.38
C ALA A 206 -0.18 21.79 5.23
N ALA A 207 0.92 22.25 4.61
CA ALA A 207 2.17 22.55 5.31
C ALA A 207 1.99 23.64 6.38
N ARG A 208 1.28 24.73 6.06
CA ARG A 208 0.97 25.81 7.05
C ARG A 208 0.15 25.31 8.24
N ARG A 209 -0.72 24.31 8.03
CA ARG A 209 -1.50 23.66 9.10
C ARG A 209 -0.76 22.50 9.77
N ARG A 210 0.50 22.28 9.41
CA ARG A 210 1.33 21.17 9.91
C ARG A 210 0.71 19.79 9.68
N LEU A 211 -0.18 19.66 8.71
CA LEU A 211 -0.75 18.38 8.32
C LEU A 211 0.30 17.54 7.59
N LEU A 212 0.38 16.27 7.94
CA LEU A 212 1.13 15.28 7.17
C LEU A 212 0.37 14.95 5.90
N VAL A 213 1.03 15.00 4.75
CA VAL A 213 0.41 14.66 3.47
C VAL A 213 0.78 13.24 3.10
N GLN A 214 -0.20 12.39 2.92
CA GLN A 214 -0.06 11.07 2.28
C GLN A 214 -0.53 11.17 0.84
N LEU A 215 0.27 10.68 -0.10
CA LEU A 215 -0.06 10.64 -1.52
C LEU A 215 0.00 9.20 -2.01
N ALA A 216 -1.14 8.65 -2.38
CA ALA A 216 -1.23 7.32 -2.98
C ALA A 216 -0.81 7.40 -4.45
N VAL A 217 0.31 6.76 -4.77
CA VAL A 217 0.82 6.70 -6.16
C VAL A 217 0.01 5.68 -6.96
N LEU A 218 -0.38 4.59 -6.32
CA LEU A 218 -1.19 3.53 -6.88
C LEU A 218 -2.09 2.95 -5.77
N MET A 219 -3.24 2.36 -6.11
CA MET A 219 -4.08 1.68 -5.12
C MET A 219 -4.03 0.16 -5.28
N GLU A 220 -3.99 -0.35 -6.49
CA GLU A 220 -3.98 -1.78 -6.78
C GLU A 220 -2.87 -2.12 -7.76
N ASP A 221 -2.36 -3.35 -7.69
CA ASP A 221 -1.55 -3.92 -8.75
C ASP A 221 -2.39 -4.01 -10.05
N GLU A 222 -1.80 -3.69 -11.20
CA GLU A 222 -2.48 -3.69 -12.50
C GLU A 222 -3.19 -5.03 -12.78
N ARG A 223 -2.58 -6.14 -12.37
CA ARG A 223 -3.13 -7.50 -12.52
C ARG A 223 -4.44 -7.73 -11.75
N MET A 224 -4.66 -6.94 -10.70
CA MET A 224 -5.82 -7.04 -9.81
C MET A 224 -6.90 -6.00 -10.09
N MET A 225 -6.61 -5.01 -10.93
CA MET A 225 -7.55 -3.95 -11.27
C MET A 225 -8.78 -4.49 -11.99
N HIS A 226 -9.94 -3.93 -11.67
CA HIS A 226 -11.17 -4.27 -12.36
C HIS A 226 -11.10 -3.80 -13.83
N PRO A 227 -11.50 -4.61 -14.83
CA PRO A 227 -11.39 -4.25 -16.24
C PRO A 227 -12.06 -2.92 -16.62
N LEU A 228 -13.13 -2.53 -15.91
CA LEU A 228 -13.86 -1.28 -16.14
C LEU A 228 -13.26 -0.07 -15.40
N LEU A 229 -12.27 -0.27 -14.53
CA LEU A 229 -11.60 0.82 -13.80
C LEU A 229 -10.11 0.54 -13.72
N ARG A 230 -9.43 0.77 -14.84
CA ARG A 230 -7.97 0.79 -14.88
C ARG A 230 -7.51 2.21 -14.63
N VAL A 231 -6.62 2.37 -13.65
CA VAL A 231 -6.12 3.68 -13.22
C VAL A 231 -4.60 3.62 -13.24
N GLU A 232 -4.00 4.46 -14.08
CA GLU A 232 -2.55 4.55 -14.20
C GLU A 232 -1.90 5.07 -12.91
N PRO A 233 -0.63 4.71 -12.63
CA PRO A 233 0.12 5.30 -11.53
C PRO A 233 0.21 6.82 -11.67
N VAL A 234 0.30 7.52 -10.54
CA VAL A 234 0.50 8.97 -10.52
C VAL A 234 1.89 9.31 -11.07
N ASP A 235 1.96 10.24 -12.03
CA ASP A 235 3.23 10.85 -12.43
C ASP A 235 3.76 11.74 -11.29
N ILE A 236 4.83 11.29 -10.66
CA ILE A 236 5.43 11.96 -9.50
C ILE A 236 6.56 12.93 -9.86
N ALA A 237 6.93 13.05 -11.13
CA ALA A 237 8.04 13.92 -11.56
C ALA A 237 7.96 15.36 -11.03
N PRO A 238 6.76 16.00 -10.94
CA PRO A 238 6.64 17.35 -10.39
C PRO A 238 6.97 17.47 -8.89
N LEU A 239 6.95 16.36 -8.12
CA LEU A 239 7.12 16.42 -6.66
C LEU A 239 8.47 16.97 -6.21
N VAL A 240 9.56 16.67 -6.92
CA VAL A 240 10.90 17.14 -6.56
C VAL A 240 10.91 18.67 -6.48
N GLY A 241 10.32 19.36 -7.48
CA GLY A 241 10.22 20.80 -7.50
C GLY A 241 9.31 21.34 -6.39
N LEU A 242 8.15 20.72 -6.20
CA LEU A 242 7.18 21.15 -5.17
C LEU A 242 7.72 21.01 -3.76
N VAL A 243 8.38 19.90 -3.45
CA VAL A 243 8.97 19.65 -2.13
C VAL A 243 10.04 20.70 -1.81
N LYS A 244 10.91 21.04 -2.77
CA LYS A 244 11.93 22.09 -2.60
C LYS A 244 11.33 23.48 -2.38
N GLN A 245 10.18 23.78 -3.02
CA GLN A 245 9.53 25.09 -2.97
C GLN A 245 8.60 25.29 -1.76
N ILE A 246 8.24 24.25 -1.03
CA ILE A 246 7.27 24.34 0.07
C ILE A 246 7.93 23.98 1.40
N PRO A 247 8.46 24.97 2.14
CA PRO A 247 9.05 24.73 3.44
C PRO A 247 8.06 24.09 4.43
N GLY A 248 8.55 23.12 5.20
CA GLY A 248 7.74 22.43 6.21
C GLY A 248 6.74 21.40 5.64
N LEU A 249 6.72 21.17 4.32
CA LEU A 249 5.97 20.06 3.73
C LEU A 249 6.56 18.73 4.18
N ARG A 250 5.72 17.86 4.72
CA ARG A 250 6.04 16.47 5.06
C ARG A 250 5.17 15.56 4.23
N LEU A 251 5.80 14.75 3.41
CA LEU A 251 5.15 13.92 2.41
C LEU A 251 5.45 12.45 2.65
N VAL A 252 4.42 11.60 2.69
CA VAL A 252 4.54 10.15 2.67
C VAL A 252 3.96 9.63 1.37
N LEU A 253 4.79 8.97 0.56
CA LEU A 253 4.32 8.28 -0.62
C LEU A 253 3.79 6.90 -0.23
N LEU A 254 2.52 6.65 -0.53
CA LEU A 254 1.89 5.36 -0.32
C LEU A 254 1.91 4.55 -1.60
N ASN A 255 2.16 3.25 -1.46
CA ASN A 255 2.11 2.27 -2.56
C ASN A 255 3.05 2.63 -3.74
N ALA A 256 4.14 3.36 -3.47
CA ALA A 256 4.98 3.91 -4.52
C ALA A 256 6.06 2.94 -5.02
N LEU A 257 6.55 2.03 -4.15
CA LEU A 257 7.76 1.26 -4.39
C LEU A 257 7.63 0.14 -5.44
N GLY A 258 6.41 -0.11 -5.94
CA GLY A 258 6.20 -0.96 -7.13
C GLY A 258 6.55 -0.28 -8.45
N THR A 259 6.55 1.07 -8.47
CA THR A 259 6.78 1.86 -9.70
C THR A 259 7.92 2.87 -9.56
N LEU A 260 8.34 3.20 -8.34
CA LEU A 260 9.38 4.19 -8.04
C LEU A 260 10.60 3.52 -7.40
N SER A 261 11.74 3.62 -8.04
CA SER A 261 13.02 3.08 -7.56
C SER A 261 14.21 3.86 -8.13
N GLY A 262 15.43 3.52 -7.70
CA GLY A 262 16.67 4.08 -8.25
C GLY A 262 16.81 5.58 -8.04
N GLN A 263 17.44 6.26 -9.00
CA GLN A 263 17.77 7.68 -8.90
C GLN A 263 16.55 8.59 -8.71
N PRO A 264 15.39 8.40 -9.39
CA PRO A 264 14.19 9.22 -9.15
C PRO A 264 13.70 9.17 -7.69
N LEU A 265 13.77 8.01 -7.05
CA LEU A 265 13.45 7.86 -5.63
C LEU A 265 14.46 8.60 -4.75
N ALA A 266 15.75 8.43 -5.01
CA ALA A 266 16.81 9.08 -4.25
C ALA A 266 16.71 10.61 -4.33
N ASP A 267 16.48 11.16 -5.53
CA ASP A 267 16.32 12.59 -5.76
C ASP A 267 15.12 13.17 -5.02
N LEU A 268 14.02 12.44 -5.00
CA LEU A 268 12.82 12.87 -4.29
C LEU A 268 13.01 12.85 -2.76
N ILE A 269 13.65 11.81 -2.23
CA ILE A 269 13.99 11.73 -0.80
C ILE A 269 14.95 12.84 -0.39
N ALA A 270 15.92 13.17 -1.24
CA ALA A 270 16.88 14.25 -1.00
C ALA A 270 16.26 15.65 -1.11
N ALA A 271 15.12 15.79 -1.81
CA ALA A 271 14.46 17.08 -2.01
C ALA A 271 13.91 17.70 -0.71
N GLY A 272 13.57 16.88 0.31
CA GLY A 272 13.02 17.38 1.57
C GLY A 272 12.53 16.30 2.53
N GLU A 273 11.52 16.60 3.34
CA GLU A 273 10.93 15.63 4.27
C GLU A 273 9.95 14.68 3.56
N VAL A 274 10.50 13.82 2.68
CA VAL A 274 9.76 12.78 1.96
C VAL A 274 10.05 11.42 2.58
N TYR A 275 9.03 10.62 2.71
CA TYR A 275 9.03 9.28 3.29
C TYR A 275 8.34 8.31 2.33
N VAL A 276 8.70 7.03 2.40
CA VAL A 276 8.05 5.93 1.67
C VAL A 276 7.65 4.83 2.62
N GLU A 277 6.65 4.04 2.26
CA GLU A 277 6.25 2.85 3.02
C GLU A 277 6.36 1.57 2.16
N ILE A 278 6.44 0.42 2.81
CA ILE A 278 6.88 -0.82 2.19
C ILE A 278 5.77 -1.72 1.60
N SER A 279 4.50 -1.28 1.57
CA SER A 279 3.39 -2.18 1.18
C SER A 279 3.54 -2.78 -0.21
N MET A 280 3.94 -1.97 -1.20
CA MET A 280 4.17 -2.41 -2.59
C MET A 280 5.65 -2.63 -2.94
N LEU A 281 6.52 -2.76 -1.95
CA LEU A 281 7.91 -3.14 -2.19
C LEU A 281 7.97 -4.62 -2.59
N GLU A 282 8.64 -4.94 -3.68
CA GLU A 282 8.78 -6.30 -4.20
C GLU A 282 10.23 -6.81 -4.09
N GLY A 283 10.41 -8.12 -4.26
CA GLY A 283 11.69 -8.80 -4.30
C GLY A 283 12.17 -9.34 -2.96
N VAL A 284 12.91 -10.44 -3.00
CA VAL A 284 13.54 -11.06 -1.83
C VAL A 284 14.60 -10.12 -1.28
N GLY A 285 14.61 -9.89 0.04
CA GLY A 285 15.50 -8.92 0.67
C GLY A 285 15.20 -7.47 0.26
N GLY A 286 14.00 -7.20 -0.27
CA GLY A 286 13.63 -5.92 -0.85
C GLY A 286 13.87 -4.72 0.06
N VAL A 287 13.63 -4.85 1.37
CA VAL A 287 13.86 -3.75 2.32
C VAL A 287 15.36 -3.47 2.46
N ALA A 288 16.22 -4.48 2.52
CA ALA A 288 17.67 -4.27 2.57
C ALA A 288 18.18 -3.57 1.29
N ASN A 289 17.66 -3.98 0.12
CA ASN A 289 17.99 -3.35 -1.16
C ASN A 289 17.51 -1.87 -1.21
N LEU A 290 16.32 -1.58 -0.66
CA LEU A 290 15.83 -0.21 -0.53
C LEU A 290 16.75 0.62 0.36
N LEU A 291 17.22 0.09 1.48
CA LEU A 291 18.10 0.80 2.43
C LEU A 291 19.51 1.06 1.88
N ALA A 292 19.89 0.42 0.80
CA ALA A 292 21.12 0.79 0.06
C ALA A 292 21.00 2.12 -0.70
N GLN A 293 19.76 2.58 -0.97
CA GLN A 293 19.46 3.79 -1.75
C GLN A 293 18.78 4.88 -0.93
N VAL A 294 18.02 4.49 0.10
CA VAL A 294 17.19 5.38 0.92
C VAL A 294 17.59 5.26 2.38
N PRO A 295 17.84 6.37 3.09
CA PRO A 295 18.14 6.32 4.51
C PRO A 295 17.02 5.66 5.31
N ALA A 296 17.37 4.78 6.26
CA ALA A 296 16.38 4.00 7.03
C ALA A 296 15.34 4.89 7.74
N HIS A 297 15.72 6.09 8.17
CA HIS A 297 14.80 7.03 8.82
C HIS A 297 13.74 7.65 7.88
N ARG A 298 13.80 7.38 6.58
CA ARG A 298 12.82 7.80 5.58
C ARG A 298 11.86 6.67 5.17
N VAL A 299 12.04 5.47 5.72
CA VAL A 299 11.22 4.30 5.41
C VAL A 299 10.25 4.00 6.55
N LEU A 300 8.98 3.79 6.24
CA LEU A 300 7.92 3.48 7.18
C LEU A 300 7.39 2.07 6.95
N PHE A 301 6.85 1.46 7.99
CA PHE A 301 6.01 0.28 7.85
C PHE A 301 4.64 0.69 7.33
N GLY A 302 4.18 0.04 6.27
CA GLY A 302 2.84 0.18 5.72
C GLY A 302 2.37 -1.18 5.20
N SER A 303 1.13 -1.56 5.53
CA SER A 303 0.57 -2.85 5.10
C SER A 303 -0.35 -2.75 3.90
N HIS A 304 -0.98 -1.58 3.70
CA HIS A 304 -2.08 -1.36 2.77
C HIS A 304 -3.30 -2.25 3.05
N ALA A 305 -3.46 -2.66 4.32
CA ALA A 305 -4.59 -3.46 4.74
C ALA A 305 -5.91 -2.65 4.64
N PRO A 306 -7.03 -3.27 4.30
CA PRO A 306 -7.26 -4.69 4.00
C PRO A 306 -7.06 -5.08 2.53
N LEU A 307 -6.58 -4.18 1.65
CA LEU A 307 -6.33 -4.49 0.23
C LEU A 307 -5.27 -5.57 0.07
N PHE A 308 -4.21 -5.50 0.89
CA PHE A 308 -3.17 -6.51 1.01
C PHE A 308 -3.24 -7.20 2.37
N TYR A 309 -2.70 -8.40 2.45
CA TYR A 309 -2.54 -9.10 3.72
C TYR A 309 -1.47 -8.41 4.57
N PHE A 310 -1.81 -8.11 5.82
CA PHE A 310 -0.89 -7.47 6.77
C PHE A 310 0.42 -8.27 6.93
N GLU A 311 0.30 -9.59 6.94
CA GLU A 311 1.42 -10.51 7.07
C GLU A 311 2.45 -10.38 5.96
N SER A 312 2.04 -9.94 4.76
CA SER A 312 2.97 -9.73 3.64
C SER A 312 3.98 -8.62 3.94
N ALA A 313 3.56 -7.54 4.60
CA ALA A 313 4.47 -6.48 5.02
C ALA A 313 5.42 -6.92 6.14
N LEU A 314 4.97 -7.76 7.07
CA LEU A 314 5.83 -8.36 8.09
C LEU A 314 6.88 -9.30 7.48
N LEU A 315 6.50 -10.10 6.48
CA LEU A 315 7.41 -11.01 5.78
C LEU A 315 8.55 -10.25 5.10
N LYS A 316 8.28 -9.12 4.45
CA LYS A 316 9.31 -8.26 3.81
C LYS A 316 10.38 -7.82 4.80
N LEU A 317 10.00 -7.49 6.04
CA LEU A 317 10.96 -7.18 7.10
C LEU A 317 11.72 -8.42 7.58
N LYS A 318 11.04 -9.57 7.70
CA LYS A 318 11.62 -10.81 8.19
C LYS A 318 12.63 -11.41 7.22
N GLU A 319 12.37 -11.34 5.93
CA GLU A 319 13.25 -11.91 4.89
C GLU A 319 14.41 -10.99 4.49
N SER A 320 14.43 -9.75 5.00
CA SER A 320 15.50 -8.79 4.75
C SER A 320 16.54 -8.84 5.88
N PRO A 321 17.85 -8.93 5.59
CA PRO A 321 18.91 -8.90 6.59
C PRO A 321 19.07 -7.48 7.14
N LEU A 322 18.25 -7.10 8.12
CA LEU A 322 18.23 -5.79 8.74
C LEU A 322 18.91 -5.81 10.10
N LYS A 323 19.63 -4.72 10.42
CA LYS A 323 20.07 -4.47 11.79
C LYS A 323 18.86 -4.18 12.68
N GLU A 324 18.94 -4.53 13.97
CA GLU A 324 17.85 -4.32 14.92
C GLU A 324 17.40 -2.86 15.02
N GLU A 325 18.33 -1.92 14.92
CA GLU A 325 18.04 -0.48 14.89
C GLU A 325 17.21 -0.07 13.66
N GLN A 326 17.54 -0.61 12.46
CA GLN A 326 16.80 -0.37 11.23
C GLN A 326 15.38 -0.94 11.34
N LEU A 327 15.28 -2.15 11.90
CA LEU A 327 14.00 -2.81 12.11
C LEU A 327 13.08 -2.00 13.06
N ARG A 328 13.61 -1.51 14.19
CA ARG A 328 12.85 -0.66 15.12
C ARG A 328 12.44 0.67 14.47
N ALA A 329 13.38 1.31 13.75
CA ALA A 329 13.15 2.57 13.06
C ALA A 329 11.98 2.44 12.08
N ILE A 330 12.01 1.44 11.17
CA ILE A 330 10.99 1.22 10.14
C ILE A 330 9.66 0.82 10.77
N ARG A 331 9.67 -0.11 11.74
CA ARG A 331 8.44 -0.59 12.38
C ARG A 331 7.69 0.49 13.14
N ARG A 332 8.40 1.46 13.73
CA ARG A 332 7.76 2.35 14.69
C ARG A 332 8.37 3.74 14.80
N GLU A 333 9.69 3.87 15.02
CA GLU A 333 10.27 5.10 15.52
C GLU A 333 10.14 6.24 14.50
N ASN A 334 10.34 5.97 13.21
CA ASN A 334 10.20 6.95 12.13
C ASN A 334 8.79 7.52 12.07
N ALA A 335 7.78 6.65 12.09
CA ALA A 335 6.38 7.08 12.08
C ALA A 335 6.01 7.86 13.35
N GLN A 336 6.53 7.45 14.51
CA GLN A 336 6.32 8.14 15.78
C GLN A 336 6.90 9.54 15.77
N GLN A 337 8.14 9.71 15.30
CA GLN A 337 8.78 11.02 15.16
C GLN A 337 8.04 11.93 14.17
N LEU A 338 7.59 11.36 13.05
CA LEU A 338 6.90 12.10 12.01
C LEU A 338 5.55 12.64 12.51
N ILE A 339 4.78 11.85 13.25
CA ILE A 339 3.50 12.27 13.85
C ILE A 339 3.71 13.27 14.98
N ALA A 340 4.74 13.13 15.79
CA ALA A 340 5.03 14.09 16.86
C ALA A 340 5.23 15.50 16.30
N LYS A 341 5.95 15.64 15.19
CA LYS A 341 6.14 16.92 14.48
C LYS A 341 4.82 17.54 13.96
N SER A 342 3.77 16.72 13.72
CA SER A 342 2.46 17.21 13.26
C SER A 342 1.62 17.81 14.38
N ARG A 343 1.84 17.38 15.61
CA ARG A 343 1.04 17.73 16.81
C ARG A 343 1.65 18.82 17.67
N LEU A 344 2.90 19.23 17.40
CA LEU A 344 3.49 20.34 18.13
C LEU A 344 2.78 21.66 17.79
N PRO A 345 2.46 22.50 18.79
CA PRO A 345 1.78 23.79 18.61
C PRO A 345 2.60 24.75 17.77
#